data_ef4878a492b936c1d11ac9adb320f1ee
#
_entry.id   ef4878a492b936c1d11ac9adb320f1ee
#
_cell.length_a   1.000
_cell.length_b   1.000
_cell.length_c   1.000
_cell.angle_alpha   90.00
_cell.angle_beta   90.00
_cell.angle_gamma   90.00
#
_symmetry.space_group_name_H-M   'P 1'
#
loop_
_entity.id
_entity.type
_entity.pdbx_description
1 polymer ?
#
loop_
_entity_poly.entity_id
_entity_poly.type
_entity_poly.pdbx_seq_one_letter_code
_entity_poly.pdbx_strand_id
1 'polypeptide(L)'
;AAPATLDPDRGANGHLAFGHGIHYCLGAGLARLEARVALTRLVRRYPLLRPAVDAADLRWRESILIRGLHELPVVAVGAPAVR
;
A
#
# COMPACT_ATOMS: atom_id res chain seq x y z
N ALA A 1 20.99 -6.88 6.92
CA ALA A 1 19.80 -6.36 6.26
C ALA A 1 19.11 -7.48 5.50
N ALA A 2 17.81 -7.64 5.68
CA ALA A 2 16.96 -8.63 4.99
C ALA A 2 16.08 -7.88 3.97
N PRO A 3 16.51 -7.72 2.71
CA PRO A 3 15.83 -6.86 1.75
C PRO A 3 14.43 -7.35 1.37
N ALA A 4 14.18 -8.65 1.48
CA ALA A 4 12.88 -9.24 1.19
C ALA A 4 11.90 -9.20 2.37
N THR A 5 12.33 -8.75 3.54
CA THR A 5 11.47 -8.67 4.73
C THR A 5 10.77 -7.32 4.77
N LEU A 6 9.46 -7.34 4.93
CA LEU A 6 8.70 -6.13 5.23
C LEU A 6 9.01 -5.69 6.67
N ASP A 7 9.59 -4.54 6.81
CA ASP A 7 10.01 -3.99 8.09
C ASP A 7 9.61 -2.50 8.15
N PRO A 8 8.49 -2.18 8.80
CA PRO A 8 8.02 -0.80 8.91
C PRO A 8 8.96 0.11 9.70
N ASP A 9 9.77 -0.46 10.60
CA ASP A 9 10.70 0.26 11.44
C ASP A 9 12.11 0.37 10.84
N ARG A 10 12.27 -0.12 9.61
CA ARG A 10 13.53 0.01 8.87
C ARG A 10 13.88 1.48 8.74
N GLY A 11 15.07 1.82 9.17
CA GLY A 11 15.59 3.20 9.07
C GLY A 11 15.51 3.77 7.65
N ALA A 12 15.66 5.07 7.53
CA ALA A 12 15.58 5.79 6.27
C ALA A 12 16.36 5.10 5.14
N ASN A 13 15.70 4.81 4.05
CA ASN A 13 16.31 4.27 2.85
C ASN A 13 15.95 5.14 1.63
N GLY A 14 16.83 5.14 0.66
CA GLY A 14 16.64 5.86 -0.60
C GLY A 14 15.75 5.07 -1.57
N HIS A 15 14.46 4.86 -1.24
CA HIS A 15 13.55 4.17 -2.16
C HIS A 15 13.34 4.95 -3.45
N LEU A 16 13.08 4.22 -4.53
CA LEU A 16 12.88 4.77 -5.87
C LEU A 16 11.40 4.80 -6.30
N ALA A 17 10.48 4.73 -5.34
CA ALA A 17 9.04 4.68 -5.63
C ALA A 17 8.54 5.91 -6.42
N PHE A 18 9.20 7.04 -6.26
CA PHE A 18 8.92 8.28 -6.99
C PHE A 18 10.02 8.68 -7.98
N GLY A 19 10.89 7.75 -8.33
CA GLY A 19 12.03 8.00 -9.20
C GLY A 19 13.19 8.71 -8.51
N HIS A 20 14.09 9.24 -9.31
CA HIS A 20 15.28 9.94 -8.84
C HIS A 20 15.75 10.97 -9.89
N GLY A 21 16.47 11.99 -9.45
CA GLY A 21 17.05 13.00 -10.33
C GLY A 21 16.05 13.98 -10.88
N ILE A 22 16.30 14.49 -12.10
CA ILE A 22 15.50 15.55 -12.74
C ILE A 22 14.07 15.12 -13.07
N HIS A 23 13.79 13.82 -13.14
CA HIS A 23 12.47 13.27 -13.36
C HIS A 23 11.78 12.77 -12.09
N TYR A 24 12.26 13.16 -10.92
CA TYR A 24 11.58 12.86 -9.66
C TYR A 24 10.12 13.32 -9.73
N CYS A 25 9.21 12.49 -9.24
CA CYS A 25 7.77 12.73 -9.33
C CYS A 25 7.38 14.08 -8.72
N LEU A 26 6.79 14.96 -9.52
CA LEU A 26 6.28 16.24 -9.04
C LEU A 26 5.15 16.09 -8.02
N GLY A 27 4.37 15.03 -8.13
CA GLY A 27 3.25 14.71 -7.26
C GLY A 27 3.62 13.94 -5.99
N ALA A 28 4.91 13.70 -5.70
CA ALA A 28 5.33 12.87 -4.57
C ALA A 28 4.81 13.40 -3.23
N GLY A 29 4.83 14.70 -3.01
CA GLY A 29 4.29 15.33 -1.79
C GLY A 29 2.80 15.10 -1.63
N LEU A 30 2.03 15.31 -2.69
CA LEU A 30 0.59 15.08 -2.71
C LEU A 30 0.26 13.60 -2.53
N ALA A 31 0.96 12.70 -3.22
CA ALA A 31 0.78 11.27 -3.11
C ALA A 31 1.02 10.76 -1.67
N ARG A 32 2.04 11.26 -1.01
CA ARG A 32 2.31 10.94 0.40
C ARG A 32 1.22 11.45 1.34
N LEU A 33 0.72 12.65 1.09
CA LEU A 33 -0.38 13.22 1.87
C LEU A 33 -1.65 12.39 1.71
N GLU A 34 -2.03 12.08 0.48
CA GLU A 34 -3.22 11.26 0.17
C GLU A 34 -3.11 9.88 0.80
N ALA A 35 -1.97 9.20 0.64
CA ALA A 35 -1.73 7.89 1.24
C ALA A 35 -1.83 7.94 2.77
N ARG A 36 -1.23 8.95 3.40
CA ARG A 36 -1.30 9.12 4.86
C ARG A 36 -2.75 9.28 5.33
N VAL A 37 -3.50 10.18 4.70
CA VAL A 37 -4.89 10.45 5.09
C VAL A 37 -5.76 9.22 4.86
N ALA A 38 -5.66 8.60 3.70
CA ALA A 38 -6.47 7.42 3.36
C ALA A 38 -6.18 6.23 4.27
N LEU A 39 -4.90 5.88 4.44
CA LEU A 39 -4.49 4.74 5.27
C LEU A 39 -4.80 4.99 6.75
N THR A 40 -4.55 6.19 7.26
CA THR A 40 -4.87 6.52 8.65
C THR A 40 -6.37 6.38 8.93
N ARG A 41 -7.22 6.88 8.03
CA ARG A 41 -8.68 6.75 8.17
C ARG A 41 -9.12 5.30 8.05
N LEU A 42 -8.53 4.56 7.11
CA LEU A 42 -8.86 3.15 6.88
C LEU A 42 -8.58 2.30 8.13
N VAL A 43 -7.36 2.38 8.66
CA VAL A 43 -6.97 1.56 9.82
C VAL A 43 -7.67 1.97 11.11
N ARG A 44 -8.00 3.26 11.28
CA ARG A 44 -8.82 3.73 12.41
C ARG A 44 -10.26 3.25 12.32
N ARG A 45 -10.81 3.21 11.11
CA ARG A 45 -12.19 2.77 10.87
C ARG A 45 -12.34 1.26 10.96
N TYR A 46 -11.32 0.53 10.51
CA TYR A 46 -11.31 -0.92 10.41
C TYR A 46 -10.03 -1.50 11.01
N PRO A 47 -9.90 -1.49 12.36
CA PRO A 47 -8.65 -1.91 13.02
C PRO A 47 -8.32 -3.39 12.82
N LEU A 48 -9.31 -4.22 12.47
CA LEU A 48 -9.15 -5.65 12.22
C LEU A 48 -9.27 -5.99 10.74
N LEU A 49 -8.78 -5.12 9.87
CA LEU A 49 -8.72 -5.37 8.44
C LEU A 49 -7.75 -6.49 8.12
N ARG A 50 -8.17 -7.43 7.29
CA ARG A 50 -7.32 -8.55 6.85
C ARG A 50 -7.63 -8.96 5.42
N PRO A 51 -6.71 -9.62 4.70
CA PRO A 51 -7.00 -10.18 3.39
C PRO A 51 -8.18 -11.16 3.45
N ALA A 52 -9.03 -11.12 2.43
CA ALA A 52 -10.17 -12.03 2.29
C ALA A 52 -9.82 -13.31 1.52
N VAL A 53 -8.66 -13.32 0.86
CA VAL A 53 -8.14 -14.44 0.06
C VAL A 53 -6.68 -14.69 0.40
N ASP A 54 -6.19 -15.88 0.09
CA ASP A 54 -4.78 -16.21 0.25
C ASP A 54 -3.91 -15.42 -0.73
N ALA A 55 -2.67 -15.16 -0.35
CA ALA A 55 -1.73 -14.42 -1.18
C ALA A 55 -1.51 -15.06 -2.56
N ALA A 56 -1.62 -16.40 -2.63
CA ALA A 56 -1.48 -17.15 -3.88
C ALA A 56 -2.64 -16.92 -4.86
N ASP A 57 -3.80 -16.47 -4.36
CA ASP A 57 -5.00 -16.21 -5.17
C ASP A 57 -5.09 -14.75 -5.66
N LEU A 58 -4.14 -13.91 -5.25
CA LEU A 58 -4.07 -12.53 -5.70
C LEU A 58 -3.62 -12.46 -7.15
N ARG A 59 -4.35 -11.70 -7.96
CA ARG A 59 -4.04 -11.50 -9.36
C ARG A 59 -3.26 -10.21 -9.58
N TRP A 60 -2.09 -10.37 -10.17
CA TRP A 60 -1.20 -9.27 -10.49
C TRP A 60 -1.46 -8.74 -11.90
N ARG A 61 -1.31 -7.43 -12.07
CA ARG A 61 -1.35 -6.81 -13.40
C ARG A 61 -0.15 -7.22 -14.22
N GLU A 62 -0.37 -7.53 -15.47
CA GLU A 62 0.71 -7.75 -16.43
C GLU A 62 1.27 -6.38 -16.85
N SER A 63 2.37 -5.99 -16.24
CA SER A 63 3.04 -4.73 -16.53
C SER A 63 4.54 -4.86 -16.24
N ILE A 64 5.35 -4.39 -17.15
CA ILE A 64 6.80 -4.30 -16.97
C ILE A 64 7.23 -3.06 -16.20
N LEU A 65 6.34 -2.08 -16.05
CA LEU A 65 6.65 -0.79 -15.43
C LEU A 65 6.12 -0.69 -14.00
N ILE A 66 4.92 -1.16 -13.76
CA ILE A 66 4.24 -0.99 -12.48
C ILE A 66 3.77 -2.34 -11.97
N ARG A 67 4.33 -2.78 -10.85
CA ARG A 67 3.84 -3.96 -10.15
C ARG A 67 2.62 -3.57 -9.30
N GLY A 68 1.47 -4.10 -9.62
CA GLY A 68 0.24 -3.82 -8.90
C GLY A 68 -0.75 -4.97 -8.98
N LEU A 69 -1.63 -5.05 -8.02
CA LEU A 69 -2.75 -6.00 -8.02
C LEU A 69 -3.91 -5.45 -8.87
N HIS A 70 -4.72 -6.36 -9.44
CA HIS A 70 -6.00 -5.97 -10.01
C HIS A 70 -6.96 -5.50 -8.93
N GLU A 71 -6.98 -6.22 -7.81
CA GLU A 71 -7.79 -5.93 -6.63
C GLU A 71 -7.13 -6.54 -5.40
N LEU A 72 -7.42 -6.02 -4.24
CA LEU A 72 -7.03 -6.59 -2.95
C LEU A 72 -8.31 -6.80 -2.12
N PRO A 73 -8.93 -7.99 -2.21
CA PRO A 73 -10.10 -8.30 -1.40
C PRO A 73 -9.75 -8.32 0.08
N VAL A 74 -10.52 -7.60 0.88
CA VAL A 74 -10.29 -7.50 2.33
C VAL A 74 -11.58 -7.71 3.11
N VAL A 75 -11.44 -8.20 4.33
CA VAL A 75 -12.53 -8.35 5.30
C VAL A 75 -12.31 -7.36 6.43
N ALA A 76 -13.33 -6.59 6.74
CA ALA A 76 -13.36 -5.68 7.87
C ALA A 76 -14.19 -6.31 9.00
N VAL A 77 -13.52 -7.02 9.90
CA VAL A 77 -14.18 -7.67 11.04
C VAL A 77 -14.63 -6.63 12.06
N GLY A 78 -15.88 -6.75 12.52
CA GLY A 78 -16.46 -5.84 13.52
C GLY A 78 -16.78 -4.44 12.98
N ALA A 79 -16.74 -4.22 11.67
CA ALA A 79 -17.17 -2.97 11.08
C ALA A 79 -18.69 -2.84 11.20
N PRO A 80 -19.21 -1.66 11.62
CA PRO A 80 -20.64 -1.43 11.54
C PRO A 80 -21.09 -1.49 10.08
N ALA A 81 -22.27 -2.03 9.84
CA ALA A 81 -22.85 -2.05 8.51
C ALA A 81 -22.85 -0.63 7.91
N VAL A 82 -22.26 -0.50 6.73
CA VAL A 82 -22.39 0.73 5.95
C VAL A 82 -23.83 0.78 5.48
N ARG A 83 -24.59 1.71 6.00
CA ARG A 83 -25.91 2.02 5.49
C ARG A 83 -25.79 2.90 4.26
#